data_0a489a906d75b2ce7f6e1c8b885ef759
#
_entry.id   0a489a906d75b2ce7f6e1c8b885ef759
#
_cell.length_a   1.000
_cell.length_b   1.000
_cell.length_c   1.000
_cell.angle_alpha   90.00
_cell.angle_beta   90.00
_cell.angle_gamma   90.00
#
_symmetry.space_group_name_H-M   'P 1'
#
loop_
_entity.id
_entity.type
_entity.pdbx_description
1 polymer ?
#
loop_
_entity_poly.entity_id
_entity_poly.type
_entity_poly.pdbx_seq_one_letter_code
_entity_poly.pdbx_strand_id
1 'polypeptide(L)'
;ADGRMDQERTRELIELARPMNVTFHRAFDMCRDARQELEVLIGLGVNRVLTSGQESTCLEGSEMIAALQTQAAGRIIILPGGGITPRNVSRIVAETKVTEVHLSARSSVESKMSYRNSRCFMGGALRPAEFSWKSTDSAMVRSLVQTLGSKG
;
A
#
# COMPACT_ATOMS: atom_id res chain seq x y z
N ALA A 1 -13.26 -6.22 17.34
CA ALA A 1 -12.45 -6.83 18.41
C ALA A 1 -12.00 -8.26 18.07
N ASP A 2 -12.65 -8.92 17.10
CA ASP A 2 -12.43 -10.33 16.73
C ASP A 2 -11.61 -10.51 15.42
N GLY A 3 -11.05 -9.45 14.87
CA GLY A 3 -10.29 -9.43 13.63
C GLY A 3 -11.13 -9.50 12.36
N ARG A 4 -12.44 -9.25 12.46
CA ARG A 4 -13.34 -9.09 11.31
C ARG A 4 -13.50 -7.64 10.94
N MET A 5 -13.92 -7.39 9.70
CA MET A 5 -14.28 -6.05 9.25
C MET A 5 -15.60 -5.61 9.86
N ASP A 6 -15.66 -4.33 10.22
CA ASP A 6 -16.90 -3.65 10.56
C ASP A 6 -17.68 -3.35 9.28
N GLN A 7 -18.55 -4.29 8.89
CA GLN A 7 -19.29 -4.21 7.64
C GLN A 7 -20.29 -3.05 7.62
N GLU A 8 -20.89 -2.72 8.76
CA GLU A 8 -21.88 -1.67 8.88
C GLU A 8 -21.25 -0.32 8.60
N ARG A 9 -20.21 0.06 9.37
CA ARG A 9 -19.49 1.32 9.17
C ARG A 9 -18.81 1.40 7.81
N THR A 10 -18.27 0.28 7.31
CA THR A 10 -17.66 0.25 5.98
C THR A 10 -18.69 0.54 4.89
N ARG A 11 -19.93 -0.02 4.99
CA ARG A 11 -21.02 0.26 4.06
C ARG A 11 -21.43 1.73 4.11
N GLU A 12 -21.60 2.31 5.29
CA GLU A 12 -21.94 3.73 5.45
C GLU A 12 -20.90 4.63 4.75
N LEU A 13 -19.60 4.36 4.95
CA LEU A 13 -18.53 5.14 4.32
C LEU A 13 -18.53 4.98 2.80
N ILE A 14 -18.81 3.80 2.28
CA ILE A 14 -18.92 3.55 0.83
C ILE A 14 -20.08 4.36 0.25
N GLU A 15 -21.25 4.37 0.89
CA GLU A 15 -22.41 5.13 0.43
C GLU A 15 -22.12 6.65 0.43
N LEU A 16 -21.48 7.17 1.47
CA LEU A 16 -21.06 8.57 1.54
C LEU A 16 -20.02 8.96 0.51
N ALA A 17 -19.16 8.00 0.12
CA ALA A 17 -18.11 8.24 -0.87
C ALA A 17 -18.63 8.29 -2.32
N ARG A 18 -19.84 7.82 -2.60
CA ARG A 18 -20.37 7.78 -3.98
C ARG A 18 -20.45 9.18 -4.61
N PRO A 19 -20.08 9.34 -5.89
CA PRO A 19 -19.74 8.31 -6.89
C PRO A 19 -18.24 7.96 -6.95
N MET A 20 -17.43 8.31 -5.95
CA MET A 20 -16.00 8.05 -5.93
C MET A 20 -15.70 6.55 -5.78
N ASN A 21 -14.58 6.11 -6.37
CA ASN A 21 -14.02 4.78 -6.11
C ASN A 21 -13.46 4.70 -4.68
N VAL A 22 -13.70 3.57 -4.03
CA VAL A 22 -13.25 3.31 -2.66
C VAL A 22 -12.11 2.28 -2.66
N THR A 23 -11.03 2.62 -1.96
CA THR A 23 -9.94 1.68 -1.67
C THR A 23 -9.92 1.35 -0.18
N PHE A 24 -10.08 0.09 0.17
CA PHE A 24 -9.89 -0.36 1.55
C PHE A 24 -8.40 -0.44 1.86
N HIS A 25 -8.00 0.09 3.01
CA HIS A 25 -6.58 0.25 3.34
C HIS A 25 -5.98 -0.99 4.03
N ARG A 26 -4.70 -0.91 4.44
CA ARG A 26 -3.95 -1.99 5.05
C ARG A 26 -4.46 -2.51 6.42
N ALA A 27 -5.56 -1.99 6.97
CA ALA A 27 -6.26 -2.69 8.04
C ALA A 27 -6.73 -4.08 7.60
N PHE A 28 -6.85 -4.33 6.30
CA PHE A 28 -7.07 -5.65 5.72
C PHE A 28 -5.99 -6.65 6.13
N ASP A 29 -4.73 -6.23 6.23
CA ASP A 29 -3.62 -7.10 6.62
C ASP A 29 -3.70 -7.55 8.10
N MET A 30 -4.52 -6.88 8.91
CA MET A 30 -4.74 -7.22 10.32
C MET A 30 -5.99 -8.08 10.56
N CYS A 31 -6.71 -8.45 9.51
CA CYS A 31 -7.86 -9.34 9.64
C CYS A 31 -7.41 -10.78 9.94
N ARG A 32 -8.31 -11.56 10.56
CA ARG A 32 -8.03 -12.94 10.94
C ARG A 32 -8.04 -13.92 9.76
N ASP A 33 -8.78 -13.59 8.69
CA ASP A 33 -8.93 -14.41 7.48
C ASP A 33 -9.07 -13.52 6.26
N ALA A 34 -7.97 -13.32 5.53
CA ALA A 34 -7.94 -12.44 4.37
C ALA A 34 -8.87 -12.91 3.24
N ARG A 35 -9.03 -14.24 3.06
CA ARG A 35 -9.88 -14.78 2.00
C ARG A 35 -11.36 -14.54 2.29
N GLN A 36 -11.78 -14.72 3.52
CA GLN A 36 -13.16 -14.44 3.94
C GLN A 36 -13.46 -12.94 3.84
N GLU A 37 -12.56 -12.10 4.33
CA GLU A 37 -12.76 -10.65 4.33
C GLU A 37 -12.67 -10.04 2.93
N LEU A 38 -11.98 -10.67 1.99
CA LEU A 38 -12.01 -10.29 0.58
C LEU A 38 -13.43 -10.42 0.00
N GLU A 39 -14.13 -11.53 0.27
CA GLU A 39 -15.52 -11.70 -0.19
C GLU A 39 -16.46 -10.67 0.44
N VAL A 40 -16.22 -10.30 1.70
CA VAL A 40 -16.97 -9.23 2.38
C VAL A 40 -16.78 -7.91 1.64
N LEU A 41 -15.54 -7.51 1.30
CA LEU A 41 -15.27 -6.28 0.56
C LEU A 41 -15.88 -6.28 -0.83
N ILE A 42 -15.83 -7.42 -1.54
CA ILE A 42 -16.47 -7.59 -2.84
C ILE A 42 -17.99 -7.39 -2.71
N GLY A 43 -18.62 -8.03 -1.70
CA GLY A 43 -20.05 -7.89 -1.44
C GLY A 43 -20.49 -6.47 -1.05
N LEU A 44 -19.60 -5.69 -0.45
CA LEU A 44 -19.83 -4.27 -0.13
C LEU A 44 -19.61 -3.33 -1.33
N GLY A 45 -19.05 -3.81 -2.44
CA GLY A 45 -18.78 -3.01 -3.63
C GLY A 45 -17.55 -2.14 -3.53
N VAL A 46 -16.54 -2.55 -2.73
CA VAL A 46 -15.23 -1.89 -2.68
C VAL A 46 -14.50 -2.10 -4.01
N ASN A 47 -13.88 -1.05 -4.54
CA ASN A 47 -13.20 -1.11 -5.84
C ASN A 47 -11.79 -1.68 -5.75
N ARG A 48 -11.06 -1.39 -4.65
CA ARG A 48 -9.68 -1.82 -4.43
C ARG A 48 -9.44 -2.24 -2.99
N VAL A 49 -8.54 -3.17 -2.77
CA VAL A 49 -7.99 -3.49 -1.44
C VAL A 49 -6.48 -3.35 -1.46
N LEU A 50 -5.96 -2.46 -0.60
CA LEU A 50 -4.53 -2.27 -0.38
C LEU A 50 -4.04 -3.28 0.63
N THR A 51 -3.07 -4.13 0.23
CA THR A 51 -2.58 -5.21 1.08
C THR A 51 -1.09 -5.48 0.88
N SER A 52 -0.43 -5.97 1.90
CA SER A 52 0.90 -6.60 1.80
C SER A 52 0.83 -8.14 1.89
N GLY A 53 -0.38 -8.72 1.80
CA GLY A 53 -0.58 -10.16 1.95
C GLY A 53 -0.47 -10.65 3.39
N GLN A 54 -0.88 -9.81 4.36
CA GLN A 54 -0.79 -10.07 5.81
C GLN A 54 0.66 -10.21 6.34
N GLU A 55 1.65 -9.75 5.56
CA GLU A 55 3.06 -9.74 5.93
C GLU A 55 3.61 -8.31 6.08
N SER A 56 4.84 -8.17 6.55
CA SER A 56 5.49 -6.87 6.71
C SER A 56 5.67 -6.15 5.38
N THR A 57 5.98 -6.92 4.32
CA THR A 57 6.17 -6.40 2.96
C THR A 57 5.39 -7.22 1.93
N CYS A 58 5.05 -6.59 0.78
CA CYS A 58 4.40 -7.29 -0.35
C CYS A 58 5.26 -8.43 -0.93
N LEU A 59 6.58 -8.36 -0.78
CA LEU A 59 7.45 -9.42 -1.30
C LEU A 59 7.34 -10.68 -0.44
N GLU A 60 7.27 -10.52 0.88
CA GLU A 60 7.04 -11.63 1.82
C GLU A 60 5.64 -12.20 1.65
N GLY A 61 4.63 -11.36 1.45
CA GLY A 61 3.25 -11.75 1.26
C GLY A 61 2.85 -12.07 -0.18
N SER A 62 3.81 -12.24 -1.12
CA SER A 62 3.50 -12.43 -2.54
C SER A 62 2.63 -13.65 -2.83
N GLU A 63 2.79 -14.74 -2.09
CA GLU A 63 1.97 -15.94 -2.21
C GLU A 63 0.49 -15.66 -1.85
N MET A 64 0.24 -15.01 -0.72
CA MET A 64 -1.12 -14.62 -0.33
C MET A 64 -1.72 -13.63 -1.32
N ILE A 65 -0.96 -12.63 -1.78
CA ILE A 65 -1.42 -11.66 -2.78
C ILE A 65 -1.83 -12.37 -4.08
N ALA A 66 -1.04 -13.34 -4.55
CA ALA A 66 -1.37 -14.14 -5.74
C ALA A 66 -2.65 -14.96 -5.54
N ALA A 67 -2.83 -15.53 -4.34
CA ALA A 67 -4.04 -16.26 -3.99
C ALA A 67 -5.28 -15.35 -3.96
N LEU A 68 -5.17 -14.16 -3.38
CA LEU A 68 -6.23 -13.14 -3.35
C LEU A 68 -6.54 -12.64 -4.76
N GLN A 69 -5.54 -12.41 -5.60
CA GLN A 69 -5.71 -12.02 -7.01
C GLN A 69 -6.50 -13.08 -7.80
N THR A 70 -6.17 -14.34 -7.60
CA THR A 70 -6.90 -15.46 -8.21
C THR A 70 -8.34 -15.51 -7.72
N GLN A 71 -8.56 -15.39 -6.40
CA GLN A 71 -9.89 -15.41 -5.80
C GLN A 71 -10.73 -14.19 -6.22
N ALA A 72 -10.11 -13.03 -6.32
CA ALA A 72 -10.78 -11.79 -6.76
C ALA A 72 -11.43 -11.93 -8.13
N ALA A 73 -10.79 -12.65 -9.07
CA ALA A 73 -11.31 -12.94 -10.40
C ALA A 73 -11.89 -11.70 -11.12
N GLY A 74 -11.23 -10.55 -10.98
CA GLY A 74 -11.64 -9.25 -11.55
C GLY A 74 -12.79 -8.54 -10.85
N ARG A 75 -13.35 -9.08 -9.76
CA ARG A 75 -14.45 -8.47 -9.01
C ARG A 75 -14.02 -7.29 -8.13
N ILE A 76 -12.75 -7.26 -7.74
CA ILE A 76 -12.09 -6.21 -6.97
C ILE A 76 -10.63 -6.15 -7.39
N ILE A 77 -10.01 -4.98 -7.35
CA ILE A 77 -8.59 -4.81 -7.66
C ILE A 77 -7.77 -5.11 -6.40
N ILE A 78 -6.85 -6.06 -6.50
CA ILE A 78 -5.83 -6.29 -5.48
C ILE A 78 -4.69 -5.33 -5.73
N LEU A 79 -4.42 -4.44 -4.76
CA LEU A 79 -3.44 -3.36 -4.84
C LEU A 79 -2.30 -3.63 -3.84
N PRO A 80 -1.21 -4.30 -4.25
CA PRO A 80 -0.08 -4.51 -3.36
C PRO A 80 0.56 -3.19 -2.91
N GLY A 81 0.83 -3.09 -1.59
CA GLY A 81 1.52 -1.95 -1.00
C GLY A 81 2.26 -2.33 0.28
N GLY A 82 3.45 -1.80 0.45
CA GLY A 82 4.37 -2.09 1.55
C GLY A 82 5.71 -2.62 1.03
N GLY A 83 6.75 -1.81 1.09
CA GLY A 83 8.11 -2.18 0.69
C GLY A 83 8.35 -2.31 -0.82
N ILE A 84 7.46 -1.78 -1.68
CA ILE A 84 7.67 -1.77 -3.14
C ILE A 84 8.75 -0.75 -3.52
N THR A 85 9.70 -1.20 -4.34
CA THR A 85 10.85 -0.44 -4.84
C THR A 85 11.09 -0.75 -6.33
N PRO A 86 11.89 0.06 -7.06
CA PRO A 86 12.28 -0.28 -8.43
C PRO A 86 12.97 -1.65 -8.57
N ARG A 87 13.60 -2.14 -7.49
CA ARG A 87 14.34 -3.42 -7.51
C ARG A 87 13.44 -4.65 -7.41
N ASN A 88 12.28 -4.53 -6.76
CA ASN A 88 11.42 -5.69 -6.49
C ASN A 88 10.07 -5.64 -7.21
N VAL A 89 9.64 -4.50 -7.76
CA VAL A 89 8.31 -4.32 -8.36
C VAL A 89 8.05 -5.31 -9.50
N SER A 90 9.05 -5.54 -10.38
CA SER A 90 8.90 -6.48 -11.49
C SER A 90 8.67 -7.91 -11.00
N ARG A 91 9.35 -8.31 -9.94
CA ARG A 91 9.18 -9.63 -9.33
C ARG A 91 7.79 -9.76 -8.71
N ILE A 92 7.37 -8.78 -7.91
CA ILE A 92 6.04 -8.76 -7.29
C ILE A 92 4.94 -8.89 -8.36
N VAL A 93 4.98 -8.09 -9.41
CA VAL A 93 3.99 -8.15 -10.50
C VAL A 93 4.02 -9.49 -11.24
N ALA A 94 5.22 -10.04 -11.47
CA ALA A 94 5.35 -11.33 -12.15
C ALA A 94 4.80 -12.50 -11.32
N GLU A 95 5.02 -12.49 -10.00
CA GLU A 95 4.55 -13.54 -9.08
C GLU A 95 3.05 -13.43 -8.79
N THR A 96 2.55 -12.19 -8.58
CA THR A 96 1.17 -11.96 -8.12
C THR A 96 0.15 -11.74 -9.23
N LYS A 97 0.60 -11.40 -10.45
CA LYS A 97 -0.26 -11.08 -11.62
C LYS A 97 -1.20 -9.90 -11.40
N VAL A 98 -0.88 -9.01 -10.47
CA VAL A 98 -1.66 -7.79 -10.22
C VAL A 98 -1.46 -6.76 -11.34
N THR A 99 -2.45 -5.89 -11.52
CA THR A 99 -2.44 -4.83 -12.54
C THR A 99 -2.12 -3.44 -11.99
N GLU A 100 -2.22 -3.26 -10.68
CA GLU A 100 -1.92 -2.01 -9.99
C GLU A 100 -0.98 -2.26 -8.81
N VAL A 101 -0.14 -1.28 -8.48
CA VAL A 101 0.73 -1.30 -7.30
C VAL A 101 0.71 0.05 -6.59
N HIS A 102 0.88 0.04 -5.27
CA HIS A 102 0.92 1.23 -4.43
C HIS A 102 2.27 1.41 -3.77
N LEU A 103 2.84 2.60 -3.89
CA LEU A 103 4.12 2.94 -3.26
C LEU A 103 4.23 4.44 -2.99
N SER A 104 5.10 4.82 -2.07
CA SER A 104 5.36 6.23 -1.74
C SER A 104 6.47 6.86 -2.57
N ALA A 105 7.36 6.06 -3.16
CA ALA A 105 8.52 6.51 -3.95
C ALA A 105 9.30 7.65 -3.28
N ARG A 106 9.56 7.54 -1.97
CA ARG A 106 10.15 8.65 -1.19
C ARG A 106 11.67 8.57 -1.16
N SER A 107 12.31 9.74 -1.37
CA SER A 107 13.72 9.99 -1.05
C SER A 107 13.86 10.98 0.11
N SER A 108 15.06 11.04 0.71
CA SER A 108 15.36 12.02 1.75
C SER A 108 15.75 13.34 1.10
N VAL A 109 15.16 14.42 1.55
CA VAL A 109 15.48 15.79 1.12
C VAL A 109 16.07 16.52 2.30
N GLU A 110 17.26 17.09 2.12
CA GLU A 110 17.92 17.89 3.14
C GLU A 110 17.34 19.30 3.23
N SER A 111 17.29 19.81 4.47
CA SER A 111 16.91 21.21 4.74
C SER A 111 17.92 22.18 4.13
N LYS A 112 17.41 23.24 3.54
CA LYS A 112 18.24 24.36 3.03
C LYS A 112 18.73 25.31 4.13
N MET A 113 18.39 25.06 5.40
CA MET A 113 18.85 25.87 6.53
C MET A 113 20.38 25.78 6.69
N SER A 114 21.05 26.92 6.71
CA SER A 114 22.49 27.01 6.95
C SER A 114 22.84 26.83 8.43
N TYR A 115 22.02 27.36 9.34
CA TYR A 115 22.18 27.13 10.77
C TYR A 115 21.47 25.86 11.21
N ARG A 116 22.17 25.02 12.02
CA ARG A 116 21.63 23.78 12.58
C ARG A 116 22.00 23.68 14.05
N ASN A 117 21.01 23.63 14.94
CA ASN A 117 21.24 23.38 16.36
C ASN A 117 21.32 21.87 16.61
N SER A 118 22.54 21.35 16.74
CA SER A 118 22.77 19.92 16.98
C SER A 118 22.48 19.46 18.42
N ARG A 119 22.19 20.40 19.33
CA ARG A 119 21.91 20.08 20.76
C ARG A 119 20.44 19.93 21.07
N CYS A 120 19.56 20.41 20.19
CA CYS A 120 18.12 20.37 20.38
C CYS A 120 17.48 19.36 19.40
N PHE A 121 16.74 18.39 19.95
CA PHE A 121 15.97 17.40 19.18
C PHE A 121 14.49 17.56 19.54
N MET A 122 13.66 17.86 18.53
CA MET A 122 12.22 18.07 18.70
C MET A 122 11.41 16.77 18.59
N GLY A 123 11.99 15.70 18.04
CA GLY A 123 11.32 14.42 17.82
C GLY A 123 11.69 13.39 18.88
N GLY A 124 10.89 13.14 19.85
CA GLY A 124 10.87 12.07 20.85
C GLY A 124 12.11 11.16 21.03
N ALA A 125 11.93 9.97 21.60
CA ALA A 125 13.03 9.06 21.95
C ALA A 125 13.84 8.52 20.74
N LEU A 126 13.23 8.44 19.54
CA LEU A 126 13.87 7.93 18.33
C LEU A 126 14.76 8.94 17.62
N ARG A 127 14.82 10.19 18.09
CA ARG A 127 15.63 11.28 17.53
C ARG A 127 15.64 11.29 15.99
N PRO A 128 14.50 11.45 15.31
CA PRO A 128 14.46 11.53 13.86
C PRO A 128 15.31 12.70 13.36
N ALA A 129 15.78 12.63 12.12
CA ALA A 129 16.60 13.69 11.54
C ALA A 129 15.80 15.02 11.47
N GLU A 130 16.26 16.03 12.21
CA GLU A 130 15.59 17.35 12.32
C GLU A 130 15.68 18.17 11.03
N PHE A 131 16.72 17.94 10.23
CA PHE A 131 17.05 18.76 9.07
C PHE A 131 16.88 18.03 7.75
N SER A 132 16.08 16.95 7.76
CA SER A 132 15.68 16.26 6.54
C SER A 132 14.26 15.73 6.65
N TRP A 133 13.61 15.57 5.52
CA TRP A 133 12.27 14.97 5.43
C TRP A 133 12.17 14.02 4.24
N LYS A 134 11.15 13.18 4.26
CA LYS A 134 10.84 12.30 3.12
C LYS A 134 9.88 13.00 2.17
N SER A 135 10.25 13.07 0.89
CA SER A 135 9.42 13.60 -0.18
C SER A 135 9.33 12.60 -1.32
N THR A 136 8.22 12.61 -2.06
CA THR A 136 8.08 11.78 -3.27
C THR A 136 9.09 12.23 -4.31
N ASP A 137 9.85 11.27 -4.85
CA ASP A 137 10.91 11.50 -5.82
C ASP A 137 10.42 11.18 -7.22
N SER A 138 10.34 12.19 -8.08
CA SER A 138 9.86 12.05 -9.45
C SER A 138 10.75 11.15 -10.32
N ALA A 139 12.06 11.09 -10.04
CA ALA A 139 12.97 10.19 -10.76
C ALA A 139 12.68 8.72 -10.39
N MET A 140 12.42 8.45 -9.11
CA MET A 140 12.02 7.11 -8.65
C MET A 140 10.68 6.69 -9.26
N VAL A 141 9.69 7.58 -9.29
CA VAL A 141 8.39 7.31 -9.95
C VAL A 141 8.60 6.98 -11.43
N ARG A 142 9.39 7.79 -12.14
CA ARG A 142 9.68 7.56 -13.56
C ARG A 142 10.37 6.22 -13.81
N SER A 143 11.36 5.88 -12.98
CA SER A 143 12.04 4.58 -13.06
C SER A 143 11.09 3.41 -12.88
N LEU A 144 10.15 3.50 -11.93
CA LEU A 144 9.13 2.47 -11.70
C LEU A 144 8.18 2.33 -12.90
N VAL A 145 7.70 3.44 -13.43
CA VAL A 145 6.82 3.44 -14.63
C VAL A 145 7.53 2.81 -15.81
N GLN A 146 8.79 3.17 -16.06
CA GLN A 146 9.60 2.56 -17.14
C GLN A 146 9.79 1.05 -16.93
N THR A 147 10.10 0.64 -15.71
CA THR A 147 10.28 -0.78 -15.35
C THR A 147 9.02 -1.61 -15.61
N LEU A 148 7.84 -1.04 -15.35
CA LEU A 148 6.56 -1.70 -15.57
C LEU A 148 6.10 -1.60 -17.02
N GLY A 149 6.34 -0.47 -17.71
CA GLY A 149 5.93 -0.23 -19.11
C GLY A 149 6.77 -0.99 -20.14
N SER A 150 7.98 -1.45 -19.79
CA SER A 150 8.85 -2.22 -20.70
C SER A 150 8.43 -3.67 -20.89
N LYS A 151 7.30 -4.10 -20.33
CA LYS A 151 6.78 -5.48 -20.39
C LYS A 151 5.46 -5.59 -21.16
N GLY A 152 5.11 -4.56 -21.98
CA GLY A 152 4.00 -4.58 -22.91
C GLY A 152 4.37 -5.16 -24.27
#